data_a6ab79bbf670f393ce09d9b36deadc06
#
_entry.id   a6ab79bbf670f393ce09d9b36deadc06
#
_cell.length_a   1.000
_cell.length_b   1.000
_cell.length_c   1.000
_cell.angle_alpha   90.00
_cell.angle_beta   90.00
_cell.angle_gamma   90.00
#
_symmetry.space_group_name_H-M   'P 1'
#
loop_
_entity.id
_entity.type
_entity.pdbx_description
1 polymer ?
#
loop_
_entity_poly.entity_id
_entity_poly.type
_entity_poly.pdbx_seq_one_letter_code
_entity_poly.pdbx_strand_id
1 'polypeptide(L)'
;KPEDFDRPGHMFPLVARDGGILVRAGHTEASVDMAKICGLQPSAVICEIMNDDGTMARLKDCEKFAKKHKIKIASIADLISYRLKKDSLVEKIATCQLPTHMSTFQCYAYDSLIDGKTHIALVNGKISKNKPTLVRVHSECLTGDLFGSRRCDCGSQLDTALEMITEAGSGVLLYLAQEGRGIGIGHKIKAYSLIEKGLDTVEANEALG
;
A
#
# COMPACT_ATOMS: atom_id res chain seq x y z
N LYS A 1 -8.79 -33.93 -1.32
CA LYS A 1 -10.27 -33.87 -1.49
C LYS A 1 -10.93 -33.58 -0.16
N PRO A 2 -12.19 -33.07 -0.08
CA PRO A 2 -12.88 -32.80 1.18
C PRO A 2 -13.01 -34.03 2.09
N GLU A 3 -13.12 -35.23 1.51
CA GLU A 3 -13.19 -36.52 2.24
C GLU A 3 -11.88 -36.93 2.88
N ASP A 4 -10.76 -36.30 2.52
CA ASP A 4 -9.43 -36.61 3.09
C ASP A 4 -9.22 -35.89 4.44
N PHE A 5 -10.19 -35.09 4.89
CA PHE A 5 -10.15 -34.33 6.13
C PHE A 5 -11.18 -34.77 7.12
N ASP A 6 -10.73 -35.01 8.37
CA ASP A 6 -11.63 -35.27 9.49
C ASP A 6 -12.46 -34.04 9.87
N ARG A 7 -13.75 -34.24 10.21
CA ARG A 7 -14.66 -33.18 10.66
C ARG A 7 -15.41 -33.64 11.92
N PRO A 8 -15.18 -32.99 13.07
CA PRO A 8 -14.26 -31.88 13.33
C PRO A 8 -12.79 -32.33 13.33
N GLY A 9 -11.90 -31.48 12.79
CA GLY A 9 -10.45 -31.74 12.76
C GLY A 9 -9.68 -30.75 13.62
N HIS A 10 -8.45 -31.13 14.00
CA HIS A 10 -7.54 -30.27 14.78
C HIS A 10 -6.60 -29.43 13.94
N MET A 11 -6.48 -29.69 12.64
CA MET A 11 -5.73 -28.90 11.68
C MET A 11 -6.71 -28.14 10.77
N PHE A 12 -6.71 -26.83 10.87
CA PHE A 12 -7.60 -25.98 10.08
C PHE A 12 -6.88 -25.48 8.84
N PRO A 13 -7.40 -25.71 7.62
CA PRO A 13 -6.88 -25.07 6.43
C PRO A 13 -7.19 -23.56 6.49
N LEU A 14 -6.14 -22.75 6.37
CA LEU A 14 -6.22 -21.29 6.31
C LEU A 14 -5.79 -20.81 4.93
N VAL A 15 -6.45 -19.78 4.41
CA VAL A 15 -6.10 -19.17 3.13
C VAL A 15 -5.42 -17.84 3.40
N ALA A 16 -4.18 -17.70 2.95
CA ALA A 16 -3.47 -16.42 2.99
C ALA A 16 -4.13 -15.43 2.01
N ARG A 17 -4.20 -14.16 2.40
CA ARG A 17 -4.71 -13.11 1.52
C ARG A 17 -3.76 -12.85 0.35
N ASP A 18 -4.32 -12.53 -0.81
CA ASP A 18 -3.55 -12.03 -1.94
C ASP A 18 -2.80 -10.74 -1.52
N GLY A 19 -1.57 -10.58 -2.01
CA GLY A 19 -0.64 -9.55 -1.52
C GLY A 19 0.13 -9.95 -0.26
N GLY A 20 -0.27 -11.03 0.43
CA GLY A 20 0.46 -11.64 1.54
C GLY A 20 0.61 -10.70 2.74
N ILE A 21 1.81 -10.73 3.35
CA ILE A 21 2.11 -10.00 4.59
C ILE A 21 2.00 -8.47 4.45
N LEU A 22 2.06 -7.94 3.23
CA LEU A 22 1.88 -6.50 2.96
C LEU A 22 0.42 -6.05 3.05
N VAL A 23 -0.52 -6.99 2.90
CA VAL A 23 -1.97 -6.74 3.04
C VAL A 23 -2.45 -7.11 4.44
N ARG A 24 -1.94 -8.21 4.99
CA ARG A 24 -2.25 -8.65 6.35
C ARG A 24 -0.99 -9.13 7.04
N ALA A 25 -0.55 -8.39 8.07
CA ALA A 25 0.64 -8.70 8.86
C ALA A 25 0.39 -9.88 9.82
N GLY A 26 0.05 -11.05 9.27
CA GLY A 26 -0.29 -12.28 10.00
C GLY A 26 0.69 -13.42 9.71
N HIS A 27 0.74 -14.40 10.64
CA HIS A 27 1.61 -15.58 10.49
C HIS A 27 1.22 -16.47 9.32
N THR A 28 -0.07 -16.53 8.96
CA THR A 28 -0.57 -17.25 7.78
C THR A 28 0.06 -16.70 6.51
N GLU A 29 -0.01 -15.39 6.32
CA GLU A 29 0.58 -14.69 5.18
C GLU A 29 2.11 -14.79 5.21
N ALA A 30 2.72 -14.60 6.37
CA ALA A 30 4.17 -14.68 6.54
C ALA A 30 4.73 -16.05 6.13
N SER A 31 4.08 -17.12 6.53
CA SER A 31 4.52 -18.49 6.22
C SER A 31 4.43 -18.80 4.73
N VAL A 32 3.35 -18.38 4.07
CA VAL A 32 3.17 -18.56 2.63
C VAL A 32 4.16 -17.69 1.85
N ASP A 33 4.37 -16.45 2.27
CA ASP A 33 5.36 -15.55 1.65
C ASP A 33 6.79 -16.08 1.77
N MET A 34 7.16 -16.60 2.92
CA MET A 34 8.46 -17.27 3.13
C MET A 34 8.65 -18.45 2.17
N ALA A 35 7.61 -19.28 1.98
CA ALA A 35 7.67 -20.37 1.02
C ALA A 35 7.87 -19.85 -0.42
N LYS A 36 7.12 -18.81 -0.83
CA LYS A 36 7.27 -18.17 -2.15
C LYS A 36 8.67 -17.58 -2.36
N ILE A 37 9.20 -16.87 -1.37
CA ILE A 37 10.54 -16.25 -1.43
C ILE A 37 11.63 -17.32 -1.59
N CYS A 38 11.44 -18.48 -0.98
CA CYS A 38 12.35 -19.64 -1.11
C CYS A 38 12.15 -20.43 -2.42
N GLY A 39 11.23 -20.03 -3.31
CA GLY A 39 10.92 -20.75 -4.55
C GLY A 39 10.19 -22.08 -4.31
N LEU A 40 9.53 -22.24 -3.17
CA LEU A 40 8.76 -23.42 -2.80
C LEU A 40 7.27 -23.23 -3.13
N GLN A 41 6.50 -24.31 -3.03
CA GLN A 41 5.04 -24.26 -3.11
C GLN A 41 4.50 -23.28 -2.05
N PRO A 42 3.52 -22.42 -2.39
CA PRO A 42 2.99 -21.39 -1.50
C PRO A 42 2.07 -21.98 -0.42
N SER A 43 2.60 -22.88 0.38
CA SER A 43 1.90 -23.54 1.49
C SER A 43 2.86 -23.78 2.65
N ALA A 44 2.33 -23.79 3.86
CA ALA A 44 3.11 -24.01 5.07
C ALA A 44 2.24 -24.62 6.17
N VAL A 45 2.89 -25.22 7.16
CA VAL A 45 2.28 -25.61 8.42
C VAL A 45 2.76 -24.66 9.51
N ILE A 46 1.84 -24.13 10.29
CA ILE A 46 2.13 -23.24 11.42
C ILE A 46 1.64 -23.87 12.71
N CYS A 47 2.38 -23.63 13.78
CA CYS A 47 2.05 -24.12 15.12
C CYS A 47 2.59 -23.13 16.16
N GLU A 48 1.78 -22.77 17.13
CA GLU A 48 2.19 -21.96 18.27
C GLU A 48 3.14 -22.75 19.16
N ILE A 49 4.17 -22.08 19.69
CA ILE A 49 5.11 -22.68 20.64
C ILE A 49 4.57 -22.45 22.06
N MET A 50 4.37 -23.54 22.78
CA MET A 50 3.91 -23.54 24.15
C MET A 50 5.08 -23.89 25.08
N ASN A 51 5.16 -23.24 26.24
CA ASN A 51 6.11 -23.58 27.31
C ASN A 51 5.69 -24.84 28.05
N ASP A 52 6.63 -25.46 28.77
CA ASP A 52 6.38 -26.67 29.53
C ASP A 52 5.31 -26.53 30.63
N ASP A 53 5.08 -25.31 31.12
CA ASP A 53 4.03 -24.95 32.08
C ASP A 53 2.64 -24.71 31.43
N GLY A 54 2.52 -24.89 30.12
CA GLY A 54 1.28 -24.66 29.36
C GLY A 54 1.01 -23.23 28.96
N THR A 55 1.86 -22.29 29.30
CA THR A 55 1.75 -20.89 28.82
C THR A 55 2.27 -20.76 27.38
N MET A 56 1.76 -19.76 26.64
CA MET A 56 2.24 -19.50 25.29
C MET A 56 3.60 -18.81 25.32
N ALA A 57 4.58 -19.38 24.59
CA ALA A 57 5.92 -18.81 24.47
C ALA A 57 5.87 -17.39 23.89
N ARG A 58 6.65 -16.49 24.49
CA ARG A 58 6.86 -15.13 24.04
C ARG A 58 8.25 -15.01 23.42
N LEU A 59 8.59 -13.84 22.87
CA LEU A 59 9.84 -13.62 22.13
C LEU A 59 11.07 -14.19 22.85
N LYS A 60 11.25 -13.89 24.16
CA LYS A 60 12.38 -14.40 24.96
C LYS A 60 12.42 -15.93 25.06
N ASP A 61 11.28 -16.57 25.09
CA ASP A 61 11.17 -18.04 25.14
C ASP A 61 11.45 -18.61 23.77
N CYS A 62 10.92 -18.02 22.72
CA CYS A 62 11.21 -18.37 21.31
C CYS A 62 12.71 -18.24 20.98
N GLU A 63 13.40 -17.21 21.48
CA GLU A 63 14.85 -17.05 21.32
C GLU A 63 15.63 -18.20 21.97
N LYS A 64 15.25 -18.60 23.19
CA LYS A 64 15.85 -19.75 23.88
C LYS A 64 15.58 -21.05 23.12
N PHE A 65 14.35 -21.23 22.67
CA PHE A 65 13.93 -22.39 21.90
C PHE A 65 14.71 -22.50 20.58
N ALA A 66 14.78 -21.39 19.83
CA ALA A 66 15.53 -21.32 18.58
C ALA A 66 17.01 -21.66 18.76
N LYS A 67 17.64 -21.13 19.84
CA LYS A 67 19.04 -21.42 20.18
C LYS A 67 19.22 -22.90 20.55
N LYS A 68 18.35 -23.46 21.38
CA LYS A 68 18.38 -24.85 21.82
C LYS A 68 18.28 -25.83 20.65
N HIS A 69 17.36 -25.53 19.71
CA HIS A 69 17.07 -26.40 18.57
C HIS A 69 17.82 -26.03 17.29
N LYS A 70 18.68 -24.98 17.32
CA LYS A 70 19.47 -24.49 16.17
C LYS A 70 18.60 -24.14 14.97
N ILE A 71 17.41 -23.59 15.21
CA ILE A 71 16.50 -23.08 14.17
C ILE A 71 16.59 -21.58 14.07
N LYS A 72 16.28 -21.06 12.88
CA LYS A 72 16.27 -19.61 12.64
C LYS A 72 15.02 -18.99 13.24
N ILE A 73 15.13 -17.74 13.63
CA ILE A 73 14.03 -16.89 14.05
C ILE A 73 13.98 -15.66 13.16
N ALA A 74 12.80 -15.22 12.79
CA ALA A 74 12.56 -14.01 12.01
C ALA A 74 11.32 -13.31 12.56
N SER A 75 11.23 -12.00 12.34
CA SER A 75 10.04 -11.22 12.68
C SER A 75 9.20 -10.92 11.44
N ILE A 76 7.89 -10.72 11.64
CA ILE A 76 6.98 -10.23 10.61
C ILE A 76 7.43 -8.86 10.08
N ALA A 77 7.93 -7.98 10.98
CA ALA A 77 8.43 -6.66 10.60
C ALA A 77 9.63 -6.72 9.65
N ASP A 78 10.56 -7.64 9.88
CA ASP A 78 11.72 -7.84 9.00
C ASP A 78 11.28 -8.38 7.62
N LEU A 79 10.32 -9.29 7.60
CA LEU A 79 9.78 -9.81 6.35
C LEU A 79 9.04 -8.75 5.54
N ILE A 80 8.25 -7.89 6.19
CA ILE A 80 7.63 -6.71 5.55
C ILE A 80 8.71 -5.82 4.94
N SER A 81 9.73 -5.47 5.73
CA SER A 81 10.84 -4.63 5.27
C SER A 81 11.60 -5.25 4.09
N TYR A 82 11.78 -6.55 4.10
CA TYR A 82 12.40 -7.28 3.00
C TYR A 82 11.56 -7.20 1.73
N ARG A 83 10.26 -7.48 1.82
CA ARG A 83 9.34 -7.45 0.68
C ARG A 83 9.21 -6.04 0.08
N LEU A 84 9.07 -5.00 0.93
CA LEU A 84 9.01 -3.60 0.48
C LEU A 84 10.26 -3.18 -0.31
N LYS A 85 11.42 -3.80 -0.06
CA LYS A 85 12.67 -3.51 -0.78
C LYS A 85 12.84 -4.33 -2.06
N LYS A 86 12.22 -5.49 -2.16
CA LYS A 86 12.46 -6.47 -3.23
C LYS A 86 11.34 -6.56 -4.24
N ASP A 87 10.09 -6.40 -3.79
CA ASP A 87 8.92 -6.58 -4.63
C ASP A 87 8.58 -5.28 -5.38
N SER A 88 8.13 -5.42 -6.62
CA SER A 88 7.38 -4.36 -7.27
C SER A 88 5.97 -4.39 -6.72
N LEU A 89 5.54 -3.29 -6.10
CA LEU A 89 4.22 -3.19 -5.47
C LEU A 89 3.16 -2.62 -6.41
N VAL A 90 3.56 -2.33 -7.65
CA VAL A 90 2.68 -1.81 -8.68
C VAL A 90 2.89 -2.54 -9.99
N GLU A 91 1.81 -2.75 -10.73
CA GLU A 91 1.80 -3.34 -12.06
C GLU A 91 1.29 -2.32 -13.07
N LYS A 92 2.04 -2.12 -14.16
CA LYS A 92 1.58 -1.27 -15.26
C LYS A 92 0.53 -2.01 -16.09
N ILE A 93 -0.70 -1.53 -16.08
CA ILE A 93 -1.84 -2.18 -16.76
C ILE A 93 -2.20 -1.57 -18.11
N ALA A 94 -1.93 -0.27 -18.31
CA ALA A 94 -2.29 0.42 -19.54
C ALA A 94 -1.37 1.60 -19.85
N THR A 95 -1.36 2.00 -21.11
CA THR A 95 -0.65 3.18 -21.61
C THR A 95 -1.43 3.80 -22.75
N CYS A 96 -1.60 5.11 -22.74
CA CYS A 96 -2.25 5.86 -23.83
C CYS A 96 -1.71 7.27 -23.97
N GLN A 97 -2.04 7.94 -25.07
CA GLN A 97 -1.89 9.39 -25.19
C GLN A 97 -3.13 10.06 -24.58
N LEU A 98 -2.91 11.03 -23.71
CA LEU A 98 -3.96 11.81 -23.08
C LEU A 98 -3.84 13.28 -23.45
N PRO A 99 -4.60 13.75 -24.44
CA PRO A 99 -4.67 15.17 -24.75
C PRO A 99 -5.43 15.92 -23.65
N THR A 100 -4.83 16.99 -23.15
CA THR A 100 -5.41 17.88 -22.15
C THR A 100 -5.40 19.31 -22.71
N HIS A 101 -6.02 20.25 -21.99
CA HIS A 101 -5.99 21.67 -22.36
C HIS A 101 -4.58 22.30 -22.27
N MET A 102 -3.64 21.67 -21.56
CA MET A 102 -2.27 22.17 -21.41
C MET A 102 -1.29 21.52 -22.40
N SER A 103 -1.39 20.21 -22.57
CA SER A 103 -0.48 19.42 -23.43
C SER A 103 -1.05 18.02 -23.69
N THR A 104 -0.40 17.28 -24.59
CA THR A 104 -0.66 15.84 -24.74
C THR A 104 0.38 15.07 -23.94
N PHE A 105 -0.09 14.39 -22.89
CA PHE A 105 0.76 13.59 -22.01
C PHE A 105 0.73 12.12 -22.44
N GLN A 106 1.85 11.43 -22.24
CA GLN A 106 1.86 9.97 -22.21
C GLN A 106 1.30 9.54 -20.85
N CYS A 107 0.15 8.92 -20.83
CA CYS A 107 -0.53 8.43 -19.63
C CYS A 107 -0.20 6.97 -19.39
N TYR A 108 0.17 6.65 -18.17
CA TYR A 108 0.39 5.29 -17.69
C TYR A 108 -0.53 5.01 -16.51
N ALA A 109 -1.22 3.87 -16.54
CA ALA A 109 -2.00 3.37 -15.42
C ALA A 109 -1.28 2.23 -14.74
N TYR A 110 -1.22 2.29 -13.40
CA TYR A 110 -0.57 1.31 -12.54
C TYR A 110 -1.55 0.85 -11.46
N ASP A 111 -1.79 -0.45 -11.37
CA ASP A 111 -2.52 -1.02 -10.25
C ASP A 111 -1.58 -1.30 -9.07
N SER A 112 -2.01 -0.91 -7.90
CA SER A 112 -1.36 -1.26 -6.65
C SER A 112 -1.73 -2.70 -6.26
N LEU A 113 -0.72 -3.53 -6.07
CA LEU A 113 -0.88 -4.94 -5.66
C LEU A 113 -1.24 -5.09 -4.17
N ILE A 114 -1.29 -3.97 -3.42
CA ILE A 114 -1.59 -3.96 -1.98
C ILE A 114 -3.06 -3.67 -1.74
N ASP A 115 -3.60 -2.62 -2.37
CA ASP A 115 -4.96 -2.12 -2.11
C ASP A 115 -5.86 -2.12 -3.34
N GLY A 116 -5.36 -2.60 -4.49
CA GLY A 116 -6.10 -2.72 -5.75
C GLY A 116 -6.50 -1.39 -6.38
N LYS A 117 -5.91 -0.27 -5.95
CA LYS A 117 -6.19 1.05 -6.52
C LYS A 117 -5.34 1.31 -7.75
N THR A 118 -5.92 2.01 -8.72
CA THR A 118 -5.18 2.43 -9.92
C THR A 118 -4.61 3.83 -9.74
N HIS A 119 -3.31 3.95 -9.90
CA HIS A 119 -2.57 5.22 -9.90
C HIS A 119 -2.24 5.63 -11.33
N ILE A 120 -2.18 6.95 -11.58
CA ILE A 120 -1.90 7.49 -12.92
C ILE A 120 -0.57 8.25 -12.90
N ALA A 121 0.27 8.00 -13.90
CA ALA A 121 1.43 8.82 -14.19
C ALA A 121 1.25 9.52 -15.56
N LEU A 122 1.27 10.85 -15.55
CA LEU A 122 1.29 11.67 -16.75
C LEU A 122 2.72 12.10 -17.04
N VAL A 123 3.24 11.75 -18.18
CA VAL A 123 4.61 12.03 -18.59
C VAL A 123 4.58 12.99 -19.78
N ASN A 124 5.26 14.11 -19.66
CA ASN A 124 5.54 15.03 -20.74
C ASN A 124 6.98 14.84 -21.23
N GLY A 125 7.18 14.82 -22.53
CA GLY A 125 8.49 14.71 -23.15
C GLY A 125 9.25 13.42 -22.87
N LYS A 126 10.56 13.43 -23.12
CA LYS A 126 11.45 12.28 -22.91
C LYS A 126 12.17 12.39 -21.57
N ILE A 127 12.02 11.38 -20.73
CA ILE A 127 12.73 11.26 -19.46
C ILE A 127 14.12 10.67 -19.71
N SER A 128 15.14 11.33 -19.19
CA SER A 128 16.55 10.92 -19.34
C SER A 128 17.13 10.54 -17.98
N LYS A 129 17.90 9.45 -17.95
CA LYS A 129 18.64 9.04 -16.74
C LYS A 129 19.75 10.02 -16.32
N ASN A 130 20.19 10.86 -17.27
CA ASN A 130 21.35 11.76 -17.09
C ASN A 130 20.96 13.19 -16.76
N LYS A 131 19.67 13.50 -16.63
CA LYS A 131 19.19 14.85 -16.31
C LYS A 131 18.14 14.76 -15.19
N PRO A 132 18.17 15.71 -14.24
CA PRO A 132 17.06 15.85 -13.27
C PRO A 132 15.73 15.99 -13.99
N THR A 133 14.72 15.31 -13.49
CA THR A 133 13.35 15.35 -14.03
C THR A 133 12.44 16.04 -13.03
N LEU A 134 11.65 16.99 -13.50
CA LEU A 134 10.61 17.62 -12.69
C LEU A 134 9.52 16.60 -12.38
N VAL A 135 9.23 16.39 -11.11
CA VAL A 135 8.23 15.42 -10.66
C VAL A 135 7.30 16.06 -9.65
N ARG A 136 6.01 15.92 -9.88
CA ARG A 136 4.97 16.20 -8.89
C ARG A 136 4.32 14.90 -8.46
N VAL A 137 4.32 14.63 -7.15
CA VAL A 137 3.47 13.61 -6.54
C VAL A 137 2.24 14.32 -5.98
N HIS A 138 1.07 13.95 -6.48
CA HIS A 138 -0.22 14.53 -6.11
C HIS A 138 -1.16 13.44 -5.60
N SER A 139 -1.67 13.62 -4.39
CA SER A 139 -2.72 12.74 -3.85
C SER A 139 -4.07 13.24 -4.31
N GLU A 140 -4.91 12.35 -4.79
CA GLU A 140 -6.29 12.63 -5.19
C GLU A 140 -7.02 13.50 -4.16
N CYS A 141 -7.68 14.53 -4.64
CA CYS A 141 -8.51 15.43 -3.87
C CYS A 141 -9.76 15.81 -4.67
N LEU A 142 -10.77 14.96 -4.65
CA LEU A 142 -12.01 15.16 -5.44
C LEU A 142 -12.60 16.56 -5.28
N THR A 143 -12.61 17.09 -4.06
CA THR A 143 -13.17 18.40 -3.77
C THR A 143 -12.34 19.54 -4.33
N GLY A 144 -11.01 19.44 -4.27
CA GLY A 144 -10.10 20.47 -4.81
C GLY A 144 -9.90 20.33 -6.31
N ASP A 145 -9.56 19.12 -6.76
CA ASP A 145 -9.15 18.86 -8.15
C ASP A 145 -10.31 18.98 -9.15
N LEU A 146 -11.52 18.53 -8.76
CA LEU A 146 -12.67 18.52 -9.63
C LEU A 146 -13.65 19.66 -9.35
N PHE A 147 -13.97 19.91 -8.06
CA PHE A 147 -15.01 20.88 -7.68
C PHE A 147 -14.47 22.27 -7.36
N GLY A 148 -13.14 22.48 -7.40
CA GLY A 148 -12.51 23.77 -7.11
C GLY A 148 -12.80 24.27 -5.70
N SER A 149 -12.88 23.37 -4.71
CA SER A 149 -13.16 23.72 -3.32
C SER A 149 -12.10 24.68 -2.78
N ARG A 150 -12.52 25.74 -2.11
CA ARG A 150 -11.64 26.69 -1.42
C ARG A 150 -11.20 26.23 -0.03
N ARG A 151 -11.55 25.01 0.39
CA ARG A 151 -11.10 24.42 1.66
C ARG A 151 -9.66 23.88 1.59
N CYS A 152 -9.11 23.78 0.38
CA CYS A 152 -7.73 23.37 0.13
C CYS A 152 -7.24 24.04 -1.16
N ASP A 153 -5.94 23.94 -1.40
CA ASP A 153 -5.24 24.46 -2.59
C ASP A 153 -4.86 23.33 -3.58
N CYS A 154 -5.43 22.12 -3.41
CA CYS A 154 -5.05 20.96 -4.21
C CYS A 154 -5.24 21.18 -5.71
N GLY A 155 -6.38 21.72 -6.14
CA GLY A 155 -6.65 21.99 -7.56
C GLY A 155 -5.64 22.97 -8.16
N SER A 156 -5.38 24.10 -7.49
CA SER A 156 -4.38 25.06 -7.97
C SER A 156 -2.96 24.51 -7.99
N GLN A 157 -2.60 23.65 -7.01
CA GLN A 157 -1.32 22.95 -7.01
C GLN A 157 -1.20 21.95 -8.17
N LEU A 158 -2.28 21.26 -8.52
CA LEU A 158 -2.33 20.36 -9.67
C LEU A 158 -2.12 21.11 -10.97
N ASP A 159 -2.87 22.20 -11.18
CA ASP A 159 -2.77 23.04 -12.37
C ASP A 159 -1.37 23.63 -12.52
N THR A 160 -0.84 24.26 -11.48
CA THR A 160 0.52 24.82 -11.48
C THR A 160 1.58 23.76 -11.80
N ALA A 161 1.43 22.55 -11.26
CA ALA A 161 2.38 21.47 -11.53
C ALA A 161 2.32 21.01 -13.00
N LEU A 162 1.14 20.92 -13.60
CA LEU A 162 0.97 20.58 -15.01
C LEU A 162 1.53 21.67 -15.93
N GLU A 163 1.31 22.95 -15.59
CA GLU A 163 1.90 24.10 -16.29
C GLU A 163 3.42 24.02 -16.26
N MET A 164 4.03 23.92 -15.09
CA MET A 164 5.49 23.84 -14.94
C MET A 164 6.10 22.65 -15.71
N ILE A 165 5.45 21.48 -15.67
CA ILE A 165 5.90 20.29 -16.41
C ILE A 165 5.80 20.52 -17.93
N THR A 166 4.76 21.22 -18.38
CA THR A 166 4.55 21.53 -19.80
C THR A 166 5.58 22.54 -20.29
N GLU A 167 5.80 23.61 -19.54
CA GLU A 167 6.81 24.66 -19.85
C GLU A 167 8.24 24.10 -19.86
N ALA A 168 8.56 23.22 -18.92
CA ALA A 168 9.86 22.56 -18.88
C ALA A 168 10.08 21.58 -20.05
N GLY A 169 9.06 21.25 -20.83
CA GLY A 169 9.11 20.33 -21.96
C GLY A 169 9.38 18.87 -21.57
N SER A 170 9.61 18.59 -20.29
CA SER A 170 9.76 17.22 -19.76
C SER A 170 9.47 17.16 -18.27
N GLY A 171 8.74 16.12 -17.83
CA GLY A 171 8.42 15.92 -16.42
C GLY A 171 7.35 14.85 -16.21
N VAL A 172 7.05 14.61 -14.95
CA VAL A 172 6.10 13.58 -14.53
C VAL A 172 5.16 14.13 -13.47
N LEU A 173 3.87 14.00 -13.68
CA LEU A 173 2.86 14.10 -12.63
C LEU A 173 2.45 12.67 -12.23
N LEU A 174 2.62 12.31 -10.96
CA LEU A 174 2.13 11.08 -10.39
C LEU A 174 0.88 11.38 -9.57
N TYR A 175 -0.28 10.95 -10.07
CA TYR A 175 -1.58 11.12 -9.42
C TYR A 175 -1.96 9.84 -8.66
N LEU A 176 -1.95 9.93 -7.34
CA LEU A 176 -2.20 8.80 -6.46
C LEU A 176 -3.68 8.75 -6.05
N ALA A 177 -4.33 7.64 -6.31
CA ALA A 177 -5.71 7.36 -5.89
C ALA A 177 -5.78 7.10 -4.37
N GLN A 178 -5.50 8.15 -3.56
CA GLN A 178 -5.48 8.10 -2.10
C GLN A 178 -6.16 9.32 -1.49
N GLU A 179 -7.45 9.48 -1.77
CA GLU A 179 -8.28 10.58 -1.28
C GLU A 179 -8.13 10.78 0.23
N GLY A 180 -7.94 12.04 0.63
CA GLY A 180 -7.73 12.39 2.04
C GLY A 180 -6.49 11.73 2.66
N ARG A 181 -5.44 11.49 1.86
CA ARG A 181 -4.24 10.74 2.27
C ARG A 181 -4.54 9.30 2.71
N GLY A 182 -5.57 8.68 2.11
CA GLY A 182 -5.94 7.29 2.34
C GLY A 182 -7.18 7.08 3.22
N ILE A 183 -7.69 8.11 3.91
CA ILE A 183 -8.91 8.00 4.73
C ILE A 183 -10.20 7.94 3.90
N GLY A 184 -10.11 8.32 2.62
CA GLY A 184 -11.22 8.32 1.68
C GLY A 184 -12.13 9.54 1.78
N ILE A 185 -12.92 9.76 0.71
CA ILE A 185 -13.79 10.95 0.58
C ILE A 185 -14.84 11.01 1.69
N GLY A 186 -15.40 9.88 2.12
CA GLY A 186 -16.41 9.84 3.16
C GLY A 186 -15.92 10.40 4.50
N HIS A 187 -14.74 9.98 4.97
CA HIS A 187 -14.15 10.48 6.20
C HIS A 187 -13.70 11.94 6.05
N LYS A 188 -13.19 12.31 4.89
CA LYS A 188 -12.84 13.72 4.61
C LYS A 188 -14.05 14.66 4.73
N ILE A 189 -15.21 14.28 4.19
CA ILE A 189 -16.42 15.09 4.33
C ILE A 189 -16.93 15.12 5.79
N LYS A 190 -16.82 14.02 6.52
CA LYS A 190 -17.12 13.99 7.96
C LYS A 190 -16.19 14.94 8.72
N ALA A 191 -14.86 14.94 8.44
CA ALA A 191 -13.92 15.86 9.03
C ALA A 191 -14.31 17.33 8.76
N TYR A 192 -14.69 17.66 7.54
CA TYR A 192 -15.20 19.00 7.21
C TYR A 192 -16.42 19.39 8.05
N SER A 193 -17.35 18.48 8.27
CA SER A 193 -18.52 18.73 9.13
C SER A 193 -18.14 18.96 10.61
N LEU A 194 -17.09 18.30 11.10
CA LEU A 194 -16.60 18.50 12.45
C LEU A 194 -15.87 19.84 12.59
N ILE A 195 -15.10 20.24 11.58
CA ILE A 195 -14.44 21.56 11.55
C ILE A 195 -15.48 22.70 11.53
N GLU A 196 -16.60 22.54 10.81
CA GLU A 196 -17.70 23.50 10.83
C GLU A 196 -18.36 23.65 12.23
N LYS A 197 -18.23 22.63 13.07
CA LYS A 197 -18.70 22.63 14.46
C LYS A 197 -17.69 23.15 15.45
N GLY A 198 -16.50 23.60 14.97
CA GLY A 198 -15.49 24.28 15.77
C GLY A 198 -14.26 23.46 16.14
N LEU A 199 -14.14 22.22 15.66
CA LEU A 199 -12.91 21.45 15.84
C LEU A 199 -11.82 21.93 14.88
N ASP A 200 -10.55 21.80 15.27
CA ASP A 200 -9.46 21.97 14.30
C ASP A 200 -9.27 20.71 13.43
N THR A 201 -8.34 20.78 12.48
CA THR A 201 -8.11 19.68 11.52
C THR A 201 -7.58 18.43 12.21
N VAL A 202 -6.77 18.57 13.27
CA VAL A 202 -6.20 17.43 14.02
C VAL A 202 -7.28 16.78 14.86
N GLU A 203 -7.99 17.59 15.67
CA GLU A 203 -9.10 17.14 16.51
C GLU A 203 -10.20 16.44 15.70
N ALA A 204 -10.54 16.96 14.52
CA ALA A 204 -11.53 16.34 13.63
C ALA A 204 -11.09 14.97 13.12
N ASN A 205 -9.79 14.77 12.82
CA ASN A 205 -9.26 13.48 12.40
C ASN A 205 -9.17 12.49 13.57
N GLU A 206 -8.74 12.92 14.76
CA GLU A 206 -8.70 12.09 15.96
C GLU A 206 -10.10 11.61 16.38
N ALA A 207 -11.12 12.48 16.26
CA ALA A 207 -12.51 12.12 16.55
C ALA A 207 -13.10 11.09 15.56
N LEU A 208 -12.50 10.89 14.42
CA LEU A 208 -12.92 9.91 13.42
C LEU A 208 -12.19 8.56 13.50
N GLY A 209 -11.12 8.46 14.30
CA GLY A 209 -10.31 7.26 14.55
C GLY A 209 -9.12 7.16 13.64
#